data_0fb1148451b75969c1507b58a7c92497
#
_entry.id   0fb1148451b75969c1507b58a7c92497
#
_cell.length_a   1.000
_cell.length_b   1.000
_cell.length_c   1.000
_cell.angle_alpha   90.00
_cell.angle_beta   90.00
_cell.angle_gamma   90.00
#
_symmetry.space_group_name_H-M   'P 1'
#
loop_
_entity.id
_entity.type
_entity.pdbx_description
1 polymer ?
#
loop_
_entity_poly.entity_id
_entity_poly.type
_entity_poly.pdbx_seq_one_letter_code
_entity_poly.pdbx_strand_id
1 'polypeptide(L)'
;MTKKITFLGIETSCDETAASVIRENDKGTADVLSNIVSSQISEHKKFGGVVPELAARAHLENIEYIIKAALEESKVSLDEIDGIAATAGPGLIVCLTVGLNIGKTIAAFSNKPFVAVNHLEGHALSPGLENKIQFPYLLLLISGGHSQFLICLLYTSPSPRDQV
;
A
#
# COMPACT_ATOMS: atom_id res chain seq x y z
N MET A 1 13.49 3.84 25.85
CA MET A 1 12.86 3.03 24.80
C MET A 1 12.60 3.94 23.62
N THR A 2 13.11 3.64 22.45
CA THR A 2 12.78 4.37 21.22
C THR A 2 11.30 4.17 20.91
N LYS A 3 10.59 5.26 20.56
CA LYS A 3 9.19 5.17 20.14
C LYS A 3 9.11 4.31 18.89
N LYS A 4 8.25 3.29 18.90
CA LYS A 4 7.97 2.46 17.74
C LYS A 4 7.11 3.23 16.74
N ILE A 5 7.52 3.24 15.47
CA ILE A 5 6.84 3.96 14.40
C ILE A 5 5.64 3.14 13.93
N THR A 6 4.48 3.81 13.78
CA THR A 6 3.23 3.20 13.32
C THR A 6 2.74 3.91 12.06
N PHE A 7 2.43 3.16 11.01
CA PHE A 7 1.93 3.69 9.74
C PHE A 7 0.53 3.16 9.42
N LEU A 8 -0.29 4.02 8.80
CA LEU A 8 -1.49 3.64 8.08
C LEU A 8 -1.15 3.58 6.59
N GLY A 9 -1.31 2.40 5.98
CA GLY A 9 -1.14 2.17 4.55
C GLY A 9 -2.49 2.12 3.83
N ILE A 10 -2.55 2.67 2.61
CA ILE A 10 -3.75 2.70 1.75
C ILE A 10 -3.38 2.21 0.35
N GLU A 11 -4.17 1.28 -0.18
CA GLU A 11 -3.98 0.70 -1.51
C GLU A 11 -5.28 0.77 -2.32
N THR A 12 -5.19 1.35 -3.53
CA THR A 12 -6.31 1.45 -4.49
C THR A 12 -5.80 1.38 -5.95
N SER A 13 -4.73 0.64 -6.23
CA SER A 13 -4.08 0.70 -7.56
C SER A 13 -4.85 0.02 -8.68
N CYS A 14 -5.77 -0.91 -8.37
CA CYS A 14 -6.51 -1.68 -9.37
C CYS A 14 -7.95 -1.98 -8.94
N ASP A 15 -8.26 -3.18 -8.49
CA ASP A 15 -9.62 -3.68 -8.20
C ASP A 15 -9.81 -4.12 -6.75
N GLU A 16 -8.91 -3.69 -5.87
CA GLU A 16 -9.00 -3.91 -4.44
C GLU A 16 -8.83 -2.61 -3.68
N THR A 17 -9.75 -2.33 -2.75
CA THR A 17 -9.61 -1.24 -1.79
C THR A 17 -9.06 -1.83 -0.50
N ALA A 18 -7.86 -1.41 -0.09
CA ALA A 18 -7.28 -1.93 1.13
C ALA A 18 -6.71 -0.83 2.04
N ALA A 19 -6.73 -1.10 3.34
CA ALA A 19 -6.00 -0.33 4.34
C ALA A 19 -5.41 -1.25 5.40
N SER A 20 -4.22 -0.90 5.88
CA SER A 20 -3.50 -1.66 6.90
C SER A 20 -2.86 -0.73 7.92
N VAL A 21 -2.73 -1.21 9.16
CA VAL A 21 -1.92 -0.55 10.19
C VAL A 21 -0.75 -1.47 10.52
N ILE A 22 0.46 -0.94 10.37
CA ILE A 22 1.70 -1.65 10.69
C ILE A 22 2.48 -0.89 11.75
N ARG A 23 3.19 -1.62 12.61
CA ARG A 23 4.03 -1.04 13.66
C ARG A 23 5.41 -1.68 13.69
N GLU A 24 6.44 -0.85 13.74
CA GLU A 24 7.81 -1.32 13.97
C GLU A 24 7.91 -2.19 15.24
N ASN A 25 8.67 -3.26 15.17
CA ASN A 25 8.92 -4.14 16.31
C ASN A 25 10.40 -4.16 16.73
N ASP A 26 10.67 -4.78 17.88
CA ASP A 26 12.03 -4.82 18.44
C ASP A 26 13.02 -5.68 17.62
N LYS A 27 12.52 -6.42 16.63
CA LYS A 27 13.34 -7.25 15.73
C LYS A 27 13.84 -6.49 14.50
N GLY A 28 13.43 -5.22 14.32
CA GLY A 28 13.71 -4.42 13.13
C GLY A 28 12.91 -4.87 11.90
N THR A 29 11.75 -5.46 12.13
CA THR A 29 10.68 -5.76 11.18
C THR A 29 9.42 -5.01 11.60
N ALA A 30 8.25 -5.33 11.05
CA ALA A 30 7.00 -4.72 11.46
C ALA A 30 5.98 -5.78 11.85
N ASP A 31 5.13 -5.44 12.82
CA ASP A 31 3.94 -6.21 13.15
C ASP A 31 2.77 -5.65 12.32
N VAL A 32 2.03 -6.51 11.63
CA VAL A 32 0.79 -6.16 10.95
C VAL A 32 -0.33 -6.18 11.99
N LEU A 33 -0.79 -4.98 12.39
CA LEU A 33 -1.82 -4.84 13.42
C LEU A 33 -3.23 -5.00 12.84
N SER A 34 -3.41 -4.64 11.57
CA SER A 34 -4.64 -4.87 10.80
C SER A 34 -4.34 -4.91 9.31
N ASN A 35 -5.19 -5.62 8.56
CA ASN A 35 -5.13 -5.66 7.09
C ASN A 35 -6.53 -5.93 6.53
N ILE A 36 -7.22 -4.86 6.15
CA ILE A 36 -8.58 -4.91 5.64
C ILE A 36 -8.56 -4.76 4.13
N VAL A 37 -9.17 -5.71 3.43
CA VAL A 37 -9.22 -5.74 1.96
C VAL A 37 -10.67 -5.92 1.51
N SER A 38 -11.11 -5.07 0.58
CA SER A 38 -12.39 -5.20 -0.13
C SER A 38 -12.11 -5.42 -1.61
N SER A 39 -12.36 -6.65 -2.08
CA SER A 39 -12.14 -7.03 -3.48
C SER A 39 -13.38 -6.74 -4.33
N GLN A 40 -13.17 -6.22 -5.54
CA GLN A 40 -14.19 -5.91 -6.54
C GLN A 40 -14.28 -6.96 -7.65
N ILE A 41 -13.65 -8.14 -7.47
CA ILE A 41 -13.61 -9.20 -8.49
C ILE A 41 -15.01 -9.58 -8.97
N SER A 42 -15.97 -9.70 -8.05
CA SER A 42 -17.38 -10.04 -8.39
C SER A 42 -18.03 -9.00 -9.31
N GLU A 43 -17.71 -7.74 -9.12
CA GLU A 43 -18.27 -6.61 -9.87
C GLU A 43 -17.73 -6.55 -11.30
N HIS A 44 -16.45 -6.89 -11.45
CA HIS A 44 -15.74 -6.86 -12.74
C HIS A 44 -15.91 -8.14 -13.57
N LYS A 45 -16.25 -9.26 -12.94
CA LYS A 45 -16.36 -10.58 -13.60
C LYS A 45 -17.24 -10.56 -14.85
N LYS A 46 -18.34 -9.84 -14.83
CA LYS A 46 -19.29 -9.74 -15.96
C LYS A 46 -18.72 -9.00 -17.19
N PHE A 47 -17.63 -8.24 -17.00
CA PHE A 47 -16.96 -7.49 -18.07
C PHE A 47 -15.71 -8.21 -18.61
N GLY A 48 -15.33 -9.36 -18.01
CA GLY A 48 -14.15 -10.10 -18.40
C GLY A 48 -12.81 -9.47 -18.00
N GLY A 49 -12.83 -8.41 -17.17
CA GLY A 49 -11.65 -7.69 -16.69
C GLY A 49 -12.03 -6.42 -15.94
N VAL A 50 -11.04 -5.76 -15.38
CA VAL A 50 -11.23 -4.54 -14.58
C VAL A 50 -11.68 -3.37 -15.46
N VAL A 51 -12.77 -2.70 -15.07
CA VAL A 51 -13.28 -1.48 -15.70
C VAL A 51 -12.85 -0.29 -14.82
N PRO A 52 -11.91 0.55 -15.26
CA PRO A 52 -11.26 1.55 -14.41
C PRO A 52 -12.23 2.53 -13.72
N GLU A 53 -13.24 3.01 -14.44
CA GLU A 53 -14.20 3.95 -13.86
C GLU A 53 -15.11 3.31 -12.80
N LEU A 54 -15.48 2.04 -12.98
CA LEU A 54 -16.24 1.30 -11.97
C LEU A 54 -15.38 1.04 -10.75
N ALA A 55 -14.12 0.64 -10.96
CA ALA A 55 -13.18 0.43 -9.86
C ALA A 55 -12.97 1.71 -9.04
N ALA A 56 -12.76 2.85 -9.70
CA ALA A 56 -12.58 4.13 -9.02
C ALA A 56 -13.81 4.54 -8.18
N ARG A 57 -15.03 4.30 -8.68
CA ARG A 57 -16.27 4.55 -7.93
C ARG A 57 -16.38 3.64 -6.70
N ALA A 58 -16.11 2.35 -6.87
CA ALA A 58 -16.13 1.40 -5.75
C ALA A 58 -15.07 1.75 -4.69
N HIS A 59 -13.89 2.22 -5.09
CA HIS A 59 -12.91 2.75 -4.14
C HIS A 59 -13.47 3.94 -3.34
N LEU A 60 -14.08 4.91 -4.00
CA LEU A 60 -14.66 6.08 -3.33
C LEU A 60 -15.77 5.68 -2.33
N GLU A 61 -16.58 4.70 -2.68
CA GLU A 61 -17.67 4.23 -1.81
C GLU A 61 -17.19 3.47 -0.59
N ASN A 62 -16.07 2.73 -0.71
CA ASN A 62 -15.61 1.82 0.32
C ASN A 62 -14.46 2.36 1.19
N ILE A 63 -13.66 3.30 0.70
CA ILE A 63 -12.37 3.64 1.32
C ILE A 63 -12.50 4.18 2.75
N GLU A 64 -13.54 4.95 3.04
CA GLU A 64 -13.80 5.46 4.40
C GLU A 64 -14.05 4.31 5.37
N TYR A 65 -14.90 3.37 4.98
CA TYR A 65 -15.22 2.20 5.78
C TYR A 65 -13.97 1.33 6.01
N ILE A 66 -13.19 1.08 4.96
CA ILE A 66 -11.98 0.25 5.01
C ILE A 66 -10.92 0.86 5.94
N ILE A 67 -10.70 2.18 5.87
CA ILE A 67 -9.77 2.88 6.76
C ILE A 67 -10.25 2.82 8.21
N LYS A 68 -11.53 3.07 8.46
CA LYS A 68 -12.10 2.96 9.81
C LYS A 68 -11.96 1.55 10.37
N ALA A 69 -12.30 0.54 9.58
CA ALA A 69 -12.18 -0.87 9.99
C ALA A 69 -10.71 -1.24 10.32
N ALA A 70 -9.73 -0.74 9.53
CA ALA A 70 -8.32 -0.97 9.80
C ALA A 70 -7.86 -0.35 11.12
N LEU A 71 -8.30 0.87 11.43
CA LEU A 71 -8.01 1.52 12.71
C LEU A 71 -8.68 0.80 13.89
N GLU A 72 -9.93 0.39 13.73
CA GLU A 72 -10.68 -0.34 14.77
C GLU A 72 -10.06 -1.71 15.06
N GLU A 73 -9.74 -2.50 14.02
CA GLU A 73 -9.12 -3.82 14.17
C GLU A 73 -7.75 -3.72 14.83
N SER A 74 -6.94 -2.75 14.42
CA SER A 74 -5.61 -2.51 15.00
C SER A 74 -5.66 -1.99 16.45
N LYS A 75 -6.81 -1.47 16.89
CA LYS A 75 -6.98 -0.75 18.17
C LYS A 75 -6.05 0.45 18.29
N VAL A 76 -5.70 1.08 17.18
CA VAL A 76 -4.83 2.26 17.09
C VAL A 76 -5.67 3.44 16.65
N SER A 77 -5.64 4.53 17.41
CA SER A 77 -6.30 5.78 17.04
C SER A 77 -5.47 6.52 15.96
N LEU A 78 -6.12 7.40 15.20
CA LEU A 78 -5.42 8.21 14.21
C LEU A 78 -4.30 9.06 14.85
N ASP A 79 -4.45 9.48 16.10
CA ASP A 79 -3.44 10.27 16.82
C ASP A 79 -2.16 9.48 17.09
N GLU A 80 -2.26 8.15 17.23
CA GLU A 80 -1.13 7.24 17.46
C GLU A 80 -0.40 6.84 16.18
N ILE A 81 -0.98 7.13 15.02
CA ILE A 81 -0.32 6.93 13.72
C ILE A 81 0.80 7.97 13.57
N ASP A 82 1.99 7.56 13.15
CA ASP A 82 3.14 8.43 12.93
C ASP A 82 3.27 8.92 11.49
N GLY A 83 2.67 8.22 10.53
CA GLY A 83 2.68 8.58 9.13
C GLY A 83 1.64 7.85 8.31
N ILE A 84 1.30 8.43 7.16
CA ILE A 84 0.34 7.87 6.20
C ILE A 84 1.09 7.49 4.94
N ALA A 85 0.84 6.30 4.42
CA ALA A 85 1.38 5.83 3.16
C ALA A 85 0.25 5.50 2.18
N ALA A 86 0.44 5.78 0.90
CA ALA A 86 -0.49 5.34 -0.13
C ALA A 86 0.26 4.97 -1.41
N THR A 87 -0.28 3.98 -2.13
CA THR A 87 0.28 3.57 -3.41
C THR A 87 0.15 4.67 -4.45
N ALA A 88 1.28 5.03 -5.07
CA ALA A 88 1.38 6.10 -6.05
C ALA A 88 1.48 5.60 -7.51
N GLY A 89 1.74 4.32 -7.69
CA GLY A 89 1.86 3.66 -9.00
C GLY A 89 3.01 2.64 -9.03
N PRO A 90 3.08 1.84 -10.10
CA PRO A 90 2.15 1.76 -11.23
C PRO A 90 0.77 1.21 -10.84
N GLY A 91 -0.25 1.52 -11.67
CA GLY A 91 -1.64 1.10 -11.48
C GLY A 91 -2.60 1.91 -12.34
N LEU A 92 -3.89 1.69 -12.18
CA LEU A 92 -4.94 2.44 -12.88
C LEU A 92 -5.00 3.86 -12.31
N ILE A 93 -4.72 4.87 -13.15
CA ILE A 93 -4.53 6.26 -12.70
C ILE A 93 -5.75 6.82 -11.94
N VAL A 94 -6.96 6.50 -12.40
CA VAL A 94 -8.20 6.95 -11.75
C VAL A 94 -8.39 6.30 -10.37
N CYS A 95 -7.96 5.06 -10.21
CA CYS A 95 -7.99 4.32 -8.95
C CYS A 95 -6.93 4.83 -7.98
N LEU A 96 -5.68 4.96 -8.45
CA LEU A 96 -4.56 5.52 -7.66
C LEU A 96 -4.89 6.90 -7.10
N THR A 97 -5.56 7.74 -7.90
CA THR A 97 -5.94 9.10 -7.50
C THR A 97 -6.84 9.10 -6.25
N VAL A 98 -7.69 8.10 -6.08
CA VAL A 98 -8.56 7.98 -4.89
C VAL A 98 -7.71 7.81 -3.62
N GLY A 99 -6.91 6.75 -3.56
CA GLY A 99 -6.08 6.45 -2.37
C GLY A 99 -5.06 7.54 -2.06
N LEU A 100 -4.41 8.08 -3.11
CA LEU A 100 -3.44 9.17 -2.96
C LEU A 100 -4.07 10.43 -2.36
N ASN A 101 -5.23 10.87 -2.87
CA ASN A 101 -5.86 12.08 -2.36
C ASN A 101 -6.39 11.90 -0.94
N ILE A 102 -6.99 10.77 -0.64
CA ILE A 102 -7.46 10.46 0.72
C ILE A 102 -6.26 10.41 1.68
N GLY A 103 -5.20 9.66 1.34
CA GLY A 103 -4.01 9.56 2.17
C GLY A 103 -3.34 10.91 2.43
N LYS A 104 -3.19 11.75 1.39
CA LYS A 104 -2.67 13.12 1.53
C LYS A 104 -3.57 14.00 2.40
N THR A 105 -4.89 13.88 2.25
CA THR A 105 -5.86 14.65 3.03
C THR A 105 -5.77 14.28 4.50
N ILE A 106 -5.74 12.97 4.83
CA ILE A 106 -5.58 12.51 6.21
C ILE A 106 -4.25 13.00 6.79
N ALA A 107 -3.16 12.86 6.05
CA ALA A 107 -1.84 13.30 6.48
C ALA A 107 -1.80 14.81 6.78
N ALA A 108 -2.35 15.62 5.86
CA ALA A 108 -2.41 17.07 6.02
C ALA A 108 -3.29 17.49 7.20
N PHE A 109 -4.48 16.89 7.34
CA PHE A 109 -5.40 17.21 8.44
C PHE A 109 -4.82 16.81 9.80
N SER A 110 -4.16 15.66 9.89
CA SER A 110 -3.56 15.17 11.14
C SER A 110 -2.13 15.68 11.39
N ASN A 111 -1.61 16.53 10.50
CA ASN A 111 -0.25 17.06 10.54
C ASN A 111 0.82 15.96 10.66
N LYS A 112 0.69 14.93 9.82
CA LYS A 112 1.58 13.76 9.78
C LYS A 112 2.30 13.67 8.44
N PRO A 113 3.49 13.06 8.37
CA PRO A 113 4.18 12.82 7.12
C PRO A 113 3.36 11.91 6.20
N PHE A 114 3.47 12.17 4.89
CA PHE A 114 2.90 11.34 3.83
C PHE A 114 4.00 10.68 3.01
N VAL A 115 3.85 9.39 2.74
CA VAL A 115 4.77 8.61 1.92
C VAL A 115 4.03 8.06 0.70
N ALA A 116 4.51 8.42 -0.49
CA ALA A 116 4.05 7.86 -1.75
C ALA A 116 4.84 6.57 -2.04
N VAL A 117 4.16 5.43 -2.09
CA VAL A 117 4.79 4.10 -2.23
C VAL A 117 4.65 3.60 -3.67
N ASN A 118 5.74 3.09 -4.23
CA ASN A 118 5.68 2.37 -5.48
C ASN A 118 5.01 1.01 -5.27
N HIS A 119 4.00 0.68 -6.10
CA HIS A 119 3.21 -0.56 -5.99
C HIS A 119 4.08 -1.83 -6.06
N LEU A 120 5.03 -1.86 -6.99
CA LEU A 120 5.94 -3.02 -7.15
C LEU A 120 6.94 -3.11 -5.99
N GLU A 121 7.38 -1.98 -5.46
CA GLU A 121 8.21 -1.93 -4.27
C GLU A 121 7.45 -2.44 -3.03
N GLY A 122 6.17 -2.09 -2.90
CA GLY A 122 5.29 -2.65 -1.87
C GLY A 122 5.24 -4.17 -1.93
N HIS A 123 5.06 -4.75 -3.12
CA HIS A 123 5.13 -6.20 -3.31
C HIS A 123 6.51 -6.77 -2.97
N ALA A 124 7.57 -6.09 -3.41
CA ALA A 124 8.94 -6.56 -3.17
C ALA A 124 9.29 -6.59 -1.69
N LEU A 125 8.84 -5.61 -0.91
CA LEU A 125 9.17 -5.47 0.50
C LEU A 125 8.23 -6.24 1.44
N SER A 126 7.03 -6.62 0.98
CA SER A 126 6.02 -7.29 1.82
C SER A 126 6.53 -8.59 2.50
N PRO A 127 7.36 -9.44 1.88
CA PRO A 127 7.91 -10.61 2.56
C PRO A 127 8.82 -10.24 3.74
N GLY A 128 9.36 -9.02 3.76
CA GLY A 128 10.19 -8.49 4.84
C GLY A 128 9.43 -8.06 6.09
N LEU A 129 8.09 -7.99 6.04
CA LEU A 129 7.27 -7.63 7.20
C LEU A 129 7.40 -8.63 8.34
N GLU A 130 7.31 -9.91 8.03
CA GLU A 130 7.36 -10.99 9.03
C GLU A 130 8.75 -11.60 9.21
N ASN A 131 9.58 -11.55 8.16
CA ASN A 131 10.88 -12.21 8.13
C ASN A 131 11.99 -11.22 7.79
N LYS A 132 13.13 -11.32 8.46
CA LYS A 132 14.34 -10.60 8.02
C LYS A 132 14.82 -11.16 6.68
N ILE A 133 14.51 -10.46 5.59
CA ILE A 133 15.07 -10.77 4.28
C ILE A 133 16.38 -10.02 4.12
N GLN A 134 17.43 -10.75 3.74
CA GLN A 134 18.74 -10.15 3.45
C GLN A 134 18.79 -9.72 1.98
N PHE A 135 19.21 -8.50 1.74
CA PHE A 135 19.52 -8.01 0.41
C PHE A 135 20.93 -8.42 -0.03
N PRO A 136 21.17 -8.68 -1.33
CA PRO A 136 20.17 -8.72 -2.40
C PRO A 136 19.36 -10.02 -2.41
N TYR A 137 18.15 -9.99 -2.95
CA TYR A 137 17.34 -11.20 -3.21
C TYR A 137 16.65 -11.15 -4.56
N LEU A 138 16.32 -12.33 -5.10
CA LEU A 138 15.57 -12.46 -6.34
C LEU A 138 14.08 -12.58 -6.00
N LEU A 139 13.26 -11.68 -6.54
CA LEU A 139 11.82 -11.72 -6.46
C LEU A 139 11.25 -12.20 -7.80
N LEU A 140 10.38 -13.19 -7.76
CA LEU A 140 9.48 -13.52 -8.86
C LEU A 140 8.12 -12.90 -8.57
N LEU A 141 7.76 -11.86 -9.32
CA LEU A 141 6.44 -11.25 -9.27
C LEU A 141 5.58 -11.87 -10.38
N ILE A 142 4.44 -12.46 -9.97
CA ILE A 142 3.46 -13.05 -10.89
C ILE A 142 2.12 -12.37 -10.63
N SER A 143 1.55 -11.75 -11.64
CA SER A 143 0.22 -11.15 -11.61
C SER A 143 -0.62 -11.62 -12.81
N GLY A 144 -1.91 -11.29 -12.81
CA GLY A 144 -2.79 -11.58 -13.95
C GLY A 144 -2.40 -10.85 -15.24
N GLY A 145 -1.67 -9.75 -15.15
CA GLY A 145 -1.26 -8.94 -16.29
C GLY A 145 0.15 -9.19 -16.79
N HIS A 146 1.07 -9.59 -15.91
CA HIS A 146 2.48 -9.84 -16.28
C HIS A 146 3.21 -10.66 -15.21
N SER A 147 4.35 -11.21 -15.60
CA SER A 147 5.28 -11.87 -14.71
C SER A 147 6.68 -11.35 -14.98
N GLN A 148 7.43 -11.09 -13.91
CA GLN A 148 8.80 -10.58 -14.04
C GLN A 148 9.69 -11.04 -12.89
N PHE A 149 10.99 -11.13 -13.17
CA PHE A 149 12.02 -11.28 -12.16
C PHE A 149 12.60 -9.92 -11.79
N LEU A 150 12.74 -9.67 -10.50
CA LEU A 150 13.35 -8.45 -9.95
C LEU A 150 14.51 -8.84 -9.04
N ILE A 151 15.63 -8.15 -9.20
CA ILE A 151 16.72 -8.20 -8.21
C ILE A 151 16.49 -7.05 -7.24
N CYS A 152 16.11 -7.39 -6.02
CA CYS A 152 15.88 -6.42 -4.96
C CYS A 152 17.19 -6.09 -4.29
N LEU A 153 17.60 -4.82 -4.38
CA LEU A 153 18.82 -4.29 -3.78
C LEU A 153 18.45 -3.39 -2.59
N LEU A 154 19.28 -3.34 -1.56
CA LEU A 154 19.10 -2.42 -0.43
C LEU A 154 19.16 -0.94 -0.88
N TYR A 155 19.97 -0.66 -1.91
CA TYR A 155 20.05 0.64 -2.57
C TYR A 155 19.88 0.43 -4.06
N THR A 156 18.97 1.16 -4.67
CA THR A 156 18.87 1.26 -6.12
C THR A 156 19.90 2.28 -6.58
N SER A 157 20.88 1.85 -7.38
CA SER A 157 21.64 2.80 -8.18
C SER A 157 20.68 3.44 -9.20
N PRO A 158 20.76 4.77 -9.45
CA PRO A 158 19.90 5.40 -10.45
C PRO A 158 20.08 4.69 -11.79
N SER A 159 18.95 4.35 -12.42
CA SER A 159 18.97 3.79 -13.78
C SER A 159 19.64 4.79 -14.72
N PRO A 160 20.39 4.33 -15.75
CA PRO A 160 20.89 5.24 -16.78
C PRO A 160 19.80 6.12 -17.43
N ARG A 161 18.51 5.75 -17.31
CA ARG A 161 17.36 6.55 -17.77
C ARG A 161 17.02 7.71 -16.84
N ASP A 162 17.45 7.66 -15.58
CA ASP A 162 17.17 8.71 -14.58
C ASP A 162 18.25 9.81 -14.60
N GLN A 163 19.21 9.72 -15.54
CA GLN A 163 20.32 10.65 -15.69
C GLN A 163 20.14 11.65 -16.85
N VAL A 164 18.91 11.80 -17.37
CA VAL A 164 18.60 12.74 -18.48
C VAL A 164 17.79 13.91 -17.96
#